data_1f14654e77480680c01bac2df145b0f9
#
_entry.id   1f14654e77480680c01bac2df145b0f9
#
_cell.length_a   1.000
_cell.length_b   1.000
_cell.length_c   1.000
_cell.angle_alpha   90.00
_cell.angle_beta   90.00
_cell.angle_gamma   90.00
#
_symmetry.space_group_name_H-M   'P 1'
#
loop_
_entity.id
_entity.type
_entity.pdbx_description
1 polymer ?
#
loop_
_entity_poly.entity_id
_entity_poly.type
_entity_poly.pdbx_seq_one_letter_code
_entity_poly.pdbx_strand_id
1 'polypeptide(L)'
;MIASISYAGEIKLQNPSTNQQAPDFSGMNTYGETIRLSDFIGKPVILEWTNHECPYVARHYSENNMQTVQKIARDQEIIWLSIISSTPGDQGHVDSKKANELTVARGAYPSHVLLDESGEIGMLYGAKTTPHMFMIDANGVLRYKGAIDDIGRGMQFFDASFPKAVNYVSSQFPELLAQETLSTDSTVAYGCSVKYNYD
;
A
#
# COMPACT_ATOMS: atom_id res chain seq x y z
N MET A 1 44.08 -7.61 -4.39
CA MET A 1 43.10 -6.57 -4.68
C MET A 1 41.93 -7.21 -5.36
N ILE A 2 40.84 -7.46 -4.62
CA ILE A 2 39.59 -8.01 -5.16
C ILE A 2 38.70 -6.79 -5.42
N ALA A 3 38.46 -6.49 -6.70
CA ALA A 3 37.55 -5.43 -7.10
C ALA A 3 36.12 -5.86 -6.78
N SER A 4 35.48 -5.20 -5.83
CA SER A 4 34.04 -5.30 -5.60
C SER A 4 33.32 -4.62 -6.78
N ILE A 5 32.75 -5.41 -7.67
CA ILE A 5 31.84 -4.90 -8.70
C ILE A 5 30.52 -4.63 -8.02
N SER A 6 30.26 -3.36 -7.75
CA SER A 6 28.93 -2.86 -7.36
C SER A 6 28.05 -2.90 -8.62
N TYR A 7 27.19 -3.88 -8.74
CA TYR A 7 26.06 -3.84 -9.68
C TYR A 7 24.99 -2.92 -9.10
N ALA A 8 25.05 -1.64 -9.43
CA ALA A 8 23.87 -0.79 -9.36
C ALA A 8 22.97 -1.19 -10.53
N GLY A 9 22.16 -2.22 -10.34
CA GLY A 9 21.13 -2.58 -11.30
C GLY A 9 20.08 -1.46 -11.34
N GLU A 10 19.75 -0.99 -12.52
CA GLU A 10 18.62 -0.09 -12.76
C GLU A 10 17.36 -0.67 -12.13
N ILE A 11 16.80 -0.02 -11.09
CA ILE A 11 15.57 -0.48 -10.44
C ILE A 11 14.43 -0.21 -11.42
N LYS A 12 13.87 -1.27 -11.99
CA LYS A 12 12.77 -1.19 -12.95
C LYS A 12 11.44 -1.51 -12.26
N LEU A 13 10.39 -0.81 -12.69
CA LEU A 13 9.03 -1.08 -12.27
C LEU A 13 8.70 -2.55 -12.56
N GLN A 14 8.50 -3.34 -11.51
CA GLN A 14 8.10 -4.73 -11.60
C GLN A 14 6.57 -4.85 -11.61
N ASN A 15 6.06 -6.05 -11.73
CA ASN A 15 4.64 -6.34 -11.68
C ASN A 15 4.44 -7.76 -11.14
N PRO A 16 4.63 -7.98 -9.82
CA PRO A 16 4.53 -9.30 -9.24
C PRO A 16 3.14 -9.90 -9.53
N SER A 17 3.12 -11.19 -9.83
CA SER A 17 1.88 -11.92 -10.14
C SER A 17 1.18 -12.34 -8.86
N THR A 18 -0.15 -12.28 -8.87
CA THR A 18 -0.98 -12.86 -7.81
C THR A 18 -0.81 -14.39 -7.76
N ASN A 19 -1.05 -14.97 -6.61
CA ASN A 19 -0.86 -16.39 -6.31
C ASN A 19 0.60 -16.87 -6.43
N GLN A 20 1.57 -15.95 -6.34
CA GLN A 20 2.99 -16.21 -6.22
C GLN A 20 3.53 -15.57 -4.93
N GLN A 21 4.71 -16.02 -4.51
CA GLN A 21 5.39 -15.43 -3.36
C GLN A 21 5.55 -13.92 -3.57
N ALA A 22 5.09 -13.13 -2.62
CA ALA A 22 5.27 -11.68 -2.64
C ALA A 22 6.76 -11.33 -2.57
N PRO A 23 7.25 -10.37 -3.36
CA PRO A 23 8.63 -9.92 -3.23
C PRO A 23 8.91 -9.41 -1.82
N ASP A 24 9.95 -9.95 -1.18
CA ASP A 24 10.38 -9.45 0.13
C ASP A 24 11.04 -8.08 -0.02
N PHE A 25 10.85 -7.23 0.97
CA PHE A 25 11.45 -5.90 1.03
C PHE A 25 11.83 -5.54 2.46
N SER A 26 12.68 -4.54 2.61
CA SER A 26 12.88 -3.85 3.87
C SER A 26 12.72 -2.35 3.67
N GLY A 27 12.02 -1.69 4.59
CA GLY A 27 11.82 -0.24 4.58
C GLY A 27 11.91 0.34 5.98
N MET A 28 12.25 1.62 6.08
CA MET A 28 12.30 2.31 7.37
C MET A 28 10.92 2.88 7.69
N ASN A 29 10.42 2.62 8.89
CA ASN A 29 9.19 3.25 9.36
C ASN A 29 9.46 4.66 9.93
N THR A 30 8.41 5.39 10.24
CA THR A 30 8.48 6.76 10.78
C THR A 30 9.09 6.86 12.18
N TYR A 31 9.41 5.75 12.83
CA TYR A 31 10.09 5.70 14.13
C TYR A 31 11.56 5.29 14.04
N GLY A 32 12.09 5.14 12.80
CA GLY A 32 13.48 4.76 12.55
C GLY A 32 13.75 3.26 12.70
N GLU A 33 12.70 2.43 12.68
CA GLU A 33 12.82 0.97 12.74
C GLU A 33 12.80 0.38 11.33
N THR A 34 13.65 -0.60 11.07
CA THR A 34 13.62 -1.36 9.82
C THR A 34 12.52 -2.41 9.89
N ILE A 35 11.58 -2.34 8.98
CA ILE A 35 10.47 -3.28 8.83
C ILE A 35 10.73 -4.13 7.58
N ARG A 36 10.66 -5.44 7.71
CA ARG A 36 10.72 -6.39 6.59
C ARG A 36 9.38 -7.06 6.40
N LEU A 37 8.99 -7.30 5.15
CA LEU A 37 7.77 -8.07 4.89
C LEU A 37 7.86 -9.47 5.51
N SER A 38 9.01 -10.12 5.41
CA SER A 38 9.26 -11.45 5.98
C SER A 38 9.11 -11.55 7.50
N ASP A 39 9.18 -10.43 8.24
CA ASP A 39 8.96 -10.40 9.68
C ASP A 39 7.50 -10.72 10.06
N PHE A 40 6.58 -10.64 9.10
CA PHE A 40 5.13 -10.88 9.29
C PHE A 40 4.66 -12.26 8.83
N ILE A 41 5.55 -13.17 8.45
CA ILE A 41 5.15 -14.56 8.13
C ILE A 41 4.33 -15.14 9.28
N GLY A 42 3.18 -15.73 8.96
CA GLY A 42 2.17 -16.19 9.93
C GLY A 42 1.01 -15.23 10.13
N LYS A 43 1.10 -13.99 9.60
CA LYS A 43 0.02 -13.00 9.61
C LYS A 43 -0.22 -12.44 8.21
N PRO A 44 -1.48 -12.20 7.81
CA PRO A 44 -1.75 -11.49 6.56
C PRO A 44 -1.28 -10.04 6.63
N VAL A 45 -0.88 -9.50 5.48
CA VAL A 45 -0.38 -8.12 5.34
C VAL A 45 -1.13 -7.40 4.23
N ILE A 46 -1.58 -6.19 4.52
CA ILE A 46 -2.08 -5.23 3.53
C ILE A 46 -1.01 -4.19 3.28
N LEU A 47 -0.68 -3.93 2.00
CA LEU A 47 0.12 -2.77 1.60
C LEU A 47 -0.81 -1.73 0.99
N GLU A 48 -0.74 -0.50 1.48
CA GLU A 48 -1.44 0.67 0.95
C GLU A 48 -0.40 1.66 0.43
N TRP A 49 -0.30 1.87 -0.88
CA TRP A 49 0.41 3.03 -1.39
C TRP A 49 -0.43 4.27 -1.20
N THR A 50 0.11 5.26 -0.51
CA THR A 50 -0.61 6.46 -0.10
C THR A 50 0.15 7.75 -0.41
N ASN A 51 -0.60 8.84 -0.62
CA ASN A 51 -0.08 10.20 -0.79
C ASN A 51 -1.14 11.17 -0.22
N HIS A 52 -0.77 11.93 0.78
CA HIS A 52 -1.72 12.80 1.50
C HIS A 52 -2.27 13.96 0.65
N GLU A 53 -1.56 14.37 -0.39
CA GLU A 53 -1.96 15.42 -1.34
C GLU A 53 -2.76 14.87 -2.54
N CYS A 54 -2.92 13.55 -2.64
CA CYS A 54 -3.77 12.96 -3.66
C CYS A 54 -5.25 13.13 -3.28
N PRO A 55 -6.08 13.79 -4.13
CA PRO A 55 -7.49 14.01 -3.81
C PRO A 55 -8.29 12.70 -3.64
N TYR A 56 -7.90 11.63 -4.30
CA TYR A 56 -8.50 10.31 -4.11
C TYR A 56 -8.22 9.79 -2.70
N VAL A 57 -6.96 9.81 -2.27
CA VAL A 57 -6.57 9.41 -0.91
C VAL A 57 -7.24 10.32 0.12
N ALA A 58 -7.18 11.64 -0.08
CA ALA A 58 -7.79 12.61 0.83
C ALA A 58 -9.28 12.31 1.04
N ARG A 59 -10.02 11.97 -0.02
CA ARG A 59 -11.44 11.66 0.09
C ARG A 59 -11.70 10.34 0.80
N HIS A 60 -10.93 9.27 0.54
CA HIS A 60 -11.05 8.01 1.29
C HIS A 60 -10.91 8.22 2.80
N TYR A 61 -10.01 9.13 3.21
CA TYR A 61 -9.82 9.46 4.61
C TYR A 61 -10.88 10.42 5.15
N SER A 62 -11.30 11.45 4.40
CA SER A 62 -12.33 12.39 4.86
C SER A 62 -13.71 11.77 5.02
N GLU A 63 -14.02 10.73 4.24
CA GLU A 63 -15.28 9.98 4.29
C GLU A 63 -15.21 8.74 5.21
N ASN A 64 -14.14 8.62 6.00
CA ASN A 64 -13.93 7.49 6.91
C ASN A 64 -13.86 6.10 6.25
N ASN A 65 -13.69 6.03 4.94
CA ASN A 65 -13.63 4.75 4.22
C ASN A 65 -12.35 3.98 4.58
N MET A 66 -11.18 4.62 4.44
CA MET A 66 -9.88 3.97 4.70
C MET A 66 -9.75 3.54 6.17
N GLN A 67 -10.06 4.43 7.11
CA GLN A 67 -9.97 4.15 8.55
C GLN A 67 -10.87 2.97 8.95
N THR A 68 -12.05 2.87 8.35
CA THR A 68 -12.97 1.74 8.61
C THR A 68 -12.34 0.42 8.21
N VAL A 69 -11.73 0.34 7.02
CA VAL A 69 -11.05 -0.87 6.54
C VAL A 69 -9.82 -1.19 7.39
N GLN A 70 -9.00 -0.19 7.70
CA GLN A 70 -7.83 -0.35 8.58
C GLN A 70 -8.22 -0.85 9.98
N LYS A 71 -9.33 -0.32 10.53
CA LYS A 71 -9.83 -0.77 11.83
C LYS A 71 -10.26 -2.23 11.79
N ILE A 72 -11.02 -2.65 10.77
CA ILE A 72 -11.43 -4.04 10.59
C ILE A 72 -10.19 -4.95 10.45
N ALA A 73 -9.19 -4.55 9.68
CA ALA A 73 -7.94 -5.28 9.52
C ALA A 73 -7.23 -5.46 10.86
N ARG A 74 -7.07 -4.38 11.63
CA ARG A 74 -6.46 -4.43 12.96
C ARG A 74 -7.21 -5.34 13.93
N ASP A 75 -8.54 -5.24 13.97
CA ASP A 75 -9.38 -6.04 14.87
C ASP A 75 -9.32 -7.55 14.52
N GLN A 76 -8.86 -7.88 13.31
CA GLN A 76 -8.63 -9.25 12.81
C GLN A 76 -7.13 -9.64 12.77
N GLU A 77 -6.25 -8.87 13.40
CA GLU A 77 -4.79 -9.08 13.45
C GLU A 77 -4.10 -9.07 12.07
N ILE A 78 -4.71 -8.45 11.06
CA ILE A 78 -4.11 -8.21 9.76
C ILE A 78 -3.18 -7.00 9.87
N ILE A 79 -1.93 -7.16 9.46
CA ILE A 79 -0.94 -6.09 9.45
C ILE A 79 -1.25 -5.10 8.32
N TRP A 80 -1.21 -3.81 8.60
CA TRP A 80 -1.43 -2.76 7.59
C TRP A 80 -0.18 -1.88 7.48
N LEU A 81 0.46 -1.90 6.31
CA LEU A 81 1.61 -1.07 6.00
C LEU A 81 1.19 0.04 5.03
N SER A 82 1.19 1.29 5.47
CA SER A 82 1.02 2.44 4.59
C SER A 82 2.38 2.87 4.06
N ILE A 83 2.56 2.93 2.73
CA ILE A 83 3.85 3.18 2.05
C ILE A 83 3.77 4.50 1.30
N ILE A 84 4.75 5.37 1.53
CA ILE A 84 4.89 6.67 0.89
C ILE A 84 6.11 6.62 -0.01
N SER A 85 5.90 6.41 -1.32
CA SER A 85 6.96 6.41 -2.34
C SER A 85 6.91 7.73 -3.10
N SER A 86 7.26 8.83 -2.43
CA SER A 86 7.36 10.16 -3.03
C SER A 86 8.76 10.69 -2.84
N THR A 87 9.43 11.00 -3.95
CA THR A 87 10.78 11.55 -3.98
C THR A 87 10.83 12.91 -3.29
N PRO A 88 11.91 13.25 -2.56
CA PRO A 88 12.08 14.58 -1.98
C PRO A 88 11.87 15.71 -2.98
N GLY A 89 10.97 16.64 -2.64
CA GLY A 89 10.56 17.74 -3.51
C GLY A 89 9.33 17.50 -4.36
N ASP A 90 8.87 16.25 -4.46
CA ASP A 90 7.65 15.88 -5.19
C ASP A 90 6.41 15.92 -4.31
N GLN A 91 5.25 15.96 -4.96
CA GLN A 91 3.94 15.90 -4.31
C GLN A 91 3.82 14.67 -3.41
N GLY A 92 3.45 14.89 -2.16
CA GLY A 92 3.23 13.83 -1.19
C GLY A 92 4.46 13.43 -0.38
N HIS A 93 5.65 13.97 -0.70
CA HIS A 93 6.84 13.75 0.12
C HIS A 93 6.65 14.34 1.52
N VAL A 94 7.02 13.58 2.53
CA VAL A 94 6.96 13.99 3.95
C VAL A 94 8.10 13.34 4.73
N ASP A 95 8.58 14.04 5.74
CA ASP A 95 9.43 13.46 6.77
C ASP A 95 8.62 12.61 7.79
N SER A 96 9.32 11.90 8.65
CA SER A 96 8.73 11.04 9.68
C SER A 96 7.77 11.79 10.60
N LYS A 97 8.13 13.02 11.01
CA LYS A 97 7.30 13.83 11.89
C LYS A 97 5.98 14.19 11.21
N LYS A 98 6.04 14.67 9.96
CA LYS A 98 4.85 15.05 9.20
C LYS A 98 3.98 13.83 8.88
N ALA A 99 4.57 12.68 8.54
CA ALA A 99 3.84 11.44 8.31
C ALA A 99 3.05 11.01 9.57
N ASN A 100 3.66 11.09 10.75
CA ASN A 100 3.00 10.79 12.02
C ASN A 100 1.86 11.78 12.35
N GLU A 101 2.09 13.09 12.16
CA GLU A 101 1.05 14.12 12.32
C GLU A 101 -0.16 13.85 11.42
N LEU A 102 0.08 13.51 10.16
CA LEU A 102 -0.98 13.18 9.19
C LEU A 102 -1.73 11.90 9.57
N THR A 103 -1.03 10.88 10.06
CA THR A 103 -1.64 9.63 10.52
C THR A 103 -2.63 9.90 11.66
N VAL A 104 -2.21 10.70 12.65
CA VAL A 104 -3.06 11.10 13.78
C VAL A 104 -4.23 11.98 13.32
N ALA A 105 -3.94 13.02 12.51
CA ALA A 105 -4.95 13.97 12.07
C ALA A 105 -6.07 13.34 11.24
N ARG A 106 -5.74 12.28 10.46
CA ARG A 106 -6.71 11.52 9.65
C ARG A 106 -7.40 10.40 10.43
N GLY A 107 -7.04 10.16 11.70
CA GLY A 107 -7.55 9.02 12.47
C GLY A 107 -7.22 7.68 11.81
N ALA A 108 -6.07 7.58 11.14
CA ALA A 108 -5.63 6.36 10.48
C ALA A 108 -5.08 5.32 11.48
N TYR A 109 -5.16 4.04 11.11
CA TYR A 109 -4.77 2.90 11.95
C TYR A 109 -3.77 1.95 11.28
N PRO A 110 -2.73 2.42 10.55
CA PRO A 110 -1.71 1.53 10.03
C PRO A 110 -0.91 0.90 11.18
N SER A 111 -0.40 -0.31 10.99
CA SER A 111 0.58 -0.93 11.88
C SER A 111 1.92 -0.19 11.80
N HIS A 112 2.33 0.17 10.57
CA HIS A 112 3.50 0.99 10.30
C HIS A 112 3.27 1.90 9.10
N VAL A 113 3.92 3.06 9.10
CA VAL A 113 4.05 3.94 7.93
C VAL A 113 5.50 3.87 7.48
N LEU A 114 5.73 3.46 6.24
CA LEU A 114 7.06 3.32 5.64
C LEU A 114 7.35 4.50 4.71
N LEU A 115 8.56 5.04 4.82
CA LEU A 115 9.08 6.09 3.96
C LEU A 115 9.96 5.44 2.89
N ASP A 116 9.48 5.40 1.66
CA ASP A 116 10.14 4.82 0.50
C ASP A 116 10.51 5.95 -0.49
N GLU A 117 11.38 6.86 -0.03
CA GLU A 117 11.79 8.04 -0.79
C GLU A 117 12.51 7.69 -2.10
N SER A 118 13.26 6.59 -2.11
CA SER A 118 13.91 6.05 -3.32
C SER A 118 12.93 5.43 -4.30
N GLY A 119 11.73 5.05 -3.84
CA GLY A 119 10.74 4.33 -4.63
C GLY A 119 11.06 2.85 -4.86
N GLU A 120 12.09 2.30 -4.20
CA GLU A 120 12.51 0.92 -4.40
C GLU A 120 11.39 -0.09 -4.10
N ILE A 121 10.67 0.08 -2.98
CA ILE A 121 9.56 -0.80 -2.61
C ILE A 121 8.42 -0.63 -3.62
N GLY A 122 8.11 0.62 -3.97
CA GLY A 122 7.07 0.91 -4.94
C GLY A 122 7.35 0.33 -6.32
N MET A 123 8.57 0.45 -6.83
CA MET A 123 8.98 -0.13 -8.11
C MET A 123 8.99 -1.67 -8.06
N LEU A 124 9.40 -2.27 -6.95
CA LEU A 124 9.39 -3.71 -6.73
C LEU A 124 7.97 -4.30 -6.83
N TYR A 125 6.97 -3.60 -6.31
CA TYR A 125 5.56 -4.01 -6.37
C TYR A 125 4.84 -3.53 -7.62
N GLY A 126 5.44 -2.65 -8.40
CA GLY A 126 4.81 -2.02 -9.56
C GLY A 126 3.63 -1.14 -9.14
N ALA A 127 3.73 -0.46 -8.00
CA ALA A 127 2.70 0.45 -7.54
C ALA A 127 2.59 1.64 -8.50
N LYS A 128 1.38 1.92 -8.99
CA LYS A 128 1.15 2.90 -10.06
C LYS A 128 0.38 4.12 -9.60
N THR A 129 -0.49 3.94 -8.62
CA THR A 129 -1.42 4.98 -8.17
C THR A 129 -1.45 5.09 -6.65
N THR A 130 -2.04 6.16 -6.16
CA THR A 130 -2.43 6.31 -4.76
C THR A 130 -3.93 6.63 -4.68
N PRO A 131 -4.75 5.76 -4.00
CA PRO A 131 -4.33 4.52 -3.36
C PRO A 131 -4.02 3.39 -4.36
N HIS A 132 -3.18 2.43 -3.99
CA HIS A 132 -2.99 1.14 -4.63
C HIS A 132 -2.84 0.09 -3.54
N MET A 133 -3.65 -0.95 -3.59
CA MET A 133 -3.75 -1.95 -2.53
C MET A 133 -3.13 -3.27 -2.96
N PHE A 134 -2.46 -3.95 -2.02
CA PHE A 134 -1.97 -5.31 -2.18
C PHE A 134 -2.33 -6.10 -0.93
N MET A 135 -2.76 -7.35 -1.10
CA MET A 135 -3.08 -8.25 0.00
C MET A 135 -2.17 -9.48 -0.08
N ILE A 136 -1.50 -9.77 1.01
CA ILE A 136 -0.54 -10.87 1.14
C ILE A 136 -1.06 -11.78 2.25
N ASP A 137 -1.12 -13.08 2.02
CA ASP A 137 -1.58 -14.03 3.03
C ASP A 137 -0.50 -14.36 4.07
N ALA A 138 -0.87 -15.14 5.08
CA ALA A 138 0.02 -15.53 6.17
C ALA A 138 1.23 -16.38 5.72
N ASN A 139 1.20 -16.96 4.52
CA ASN A 139 2.33 -17.68 3.91
C ASN A 139 3.24 -16.77 3.08
N GLY A 140 2.94 -15.46 3.02
CA GLY A 140 3.69 -14.50 2.21
C GLY A 140 3.32 -14.53 0.73
N VAL A 141 2.20 -15.12 0.35
CA VAL A 141 1.73 -15.18 -1.04
C VAL A 141 0.90 -13.94 -1.37
N LEU A 142 1.22 -13.24 -2.46
CA LEU A 142 0.44 -12.13 -2.97
C LEU A 142 -0.91 -12.64 -3.50
N ARG A 143 -2.01 -12.25 -2.86
CA ARG A 143 -3.36 -12.73 -3.20
C ARG A 143 -4.18 -11.72 -3.99
N TYR A 144 -3.93 -10.42 -3.77
CA TYR A 144 -4.65 -9.35 -4.46
C TYR A 144 -3.72 -8.17 -4.76
N LYS A 145 -3.98 -7.50 -5.87
CA LYS A 145 -3.44 -6.17 -6.18
C LYS A 145 -4.44 -5.34 -6.98
N GLY A 146 -4.64 -4.08 -6.62
CA GLY A 146 -5.58 -3.21 -7.36
C GLY A 146 -6.17 -2.07 -6.57
N ALA A 147 -7.40 -1.72 -6.91
CA ALA A 147 -8.18 -0.66 -6.29
C ALA A 147 -8.63 -1.06 -4.87
N ILE A 148 -8.96 -0.06 -4.05
CA ILE A 148 -9.60 -0.32 -2.75
C ILE A 148 -11.08 -0.71 -2.93
N ASP A 149 -11.76 -0.17 -3.94
CA ASP A 149 -13.18 -0.38 -4.22
C ASP A 149 -13.53 -0.24 -5.70
N ASP A 150 -14.80 -0.40 -6.04
CA ASP A 150 -15.36 -0.37 -7.40
C ASP A 150 -15.80 1.01 -7.88
N ILE A 151 -15.58 2.08 -7.12
CA ILE A 151 -16.02 3.44 -7.47
C ILE A 151 -15.33 3.95 -8.74
N GLY A 152 -14.01 3.68 -8.91
CA GLY A 152 -13.27 4.05 -10.12
C GLY A 152 -12.80 5.50 -10.15
N ARG A 153 -12.63 6.09 -11.33
CA ARG A 153 -11.97 7.38 -11.60
C ARG A 153 -12.93 8.50 -11.97
N GLY A 154 -12.39 9.74 -11.91
CA GLY A 154 -13.02 10.94 -12.48
C GLY A 154 -14.21 11.46 -11.68
N MET A 155 -15.13 12.12 -12.36
CA MET A 155 -16.34 12.69 -11.74
C MET A 155 -17.13 11.64 -10.95
N GLN A 156 -17.22 10.44 -11.49
CA GLN A 156 -17.90 9.31 -10.85
C GLN A 156 -17.36 9.05 -9.44
N PHE A 157 -16.04 9.14 -9.22
CA PHE A 157 -15.45 8.99 -7.88
C PHE A 157 -15.94 10.07 -6.91
N PHE A 158 -15.98 11.33 -7.35
CA PHE A 158 -16.34 12.46 -6.48
C PHE A 158 -17.85 12.53 -6.17
N ASP A 159 -18.68 11.94 -7.00
CA ASP A 159 -20.12 11.87 -6.80
C ASP A 159 -20.59 10.57 -6.12
N ALA A 160 -19.69 9.59 -5.97
CA ALA A 160 -20.04 8.29 -5.42
C ALA A 160 -20.29 8.32 -3.91
N SER A 161 -21.04 7.34 -3.44
CA SER A 161 -21.28 7.08 -2.02
C SER A 161 -20.52 5.83 -1.59
N PHE A 162 -19.49 5.98 -0.76
CA PHE A 162 -18.70 4.85 -0.24
C PHE A 162 -19.52 3.74 0.42
N PRO A 163 -20.60 4.03 1.19
CA PRO A 163 -21.44 2.97 1.76
C PRO A 163 -22.12 2.07 0.73
N LYS A 164 -22.18 2.47 -0.55
CA LYS A 164 -22.75 1.67 -1.64
C LYS A 164 -21.69 0.96 -2.47
N ALA A 165 -20.43 1.30 -2.28
CA ALA A 165 -19.32 0.72 -3.02
C ALA A 165 -19.00 -0.70 -2.53
N VAL A 166 -18.60 -1.57 -3.44
CA VAL A 166 -17.99 -2.84 -3.10
C VAL A 166 -16.53 -2.58 -2.76
N ASN A 167 -16.17 -2.75 -1.50
CA ASN A 167 -14.78 -2.62 -1.07
C ASN A 167 -14.04 -3.94 -1.34
N TYR A 168 -13.15 -3.97 -2.32
CA TYR A 168 -12.42 -5.16 -2.74
C TYR A 168 -11.45 -5.68 -1.67
N VAL A 169 -11.01 -4.84 -0.74
CA VAL A 169 -10.06 -5.22 0.30
C VAL A 169 -10.79 -5.88 1.47
N SER A 170 -11.70 -5.16 2.12
CA SER A 170 -12.36 -5.66 3.33
C SER A 170 -13.35 -6.78 3.06
N SER A 171 -13.97 -6.83 1.87
CA SER A 171 -14.90 -7.92 1.51
C SER A 171 -14.21 -9.29 1.43
N GLN A 172 -12.90 -9.31 1.18
CA GLN A 172 -12.11 -10.53 1.01
C GLN A 172 -11.28 -10.91 2.25
N PHE A 173 -11.41 -10.21 3.37
CA PHE A 173 -10.72 -10.59 4.61
C PHE A 173 -11.06 -12.01 5.10
N PRO A 174 -12.31 -12.49 5.03
CA PRO A 174 -12.60 -13.88 5.41
C PRO A 174 -11.81 -14.91 4.59
N GLU A 175 -11.76 -14.75 3.26
CA GLU A 175 -11.00 -15.62 2.36
C GLU A 175 -9.49 -15.52 2.62
N LEU A 176 -8.98 -14.29 2.83
CA LEU A 176 -7.57 -14.05 3.14
C LEU A 176 -7.14 -14.74 4.44
N LEU A 177 -7.95 -14.64 5.49
CA LEU A 177 -7.68 -15.25 6.79
C LEU A 177 -7.80 -16.78 6.73
N ALA A 178 -8.72 -17.31 5.93
CA ALA A 178 -8.86 -18.75 5.68
C ALA A 178 -7.75 -19.28 4.75
N GLN A 179 -6.89 -18.42 4.21
CA GLN A 179 -5.84 -18.76 3.23
C GLN A 179 -6.43 -19.39 1.95
N GLU A 180 -7.63 -19.02 1.60
CA GLU A 180 -8.34 -19.45 0.40
C GLU A 180 -7.95 -18.60 -0.82
N THR A 181 -8.35 -19.06 -1.99
CA THR A 181 -8.27 -18.24 -3.21
C THR A 181 -9.28 -17.10 -3.09
N LEU A 182 -8.82 -15.86 -3.28
CA LEU A 182 -9.69 -14.71 -3.21
C LEU A 182 -10.68 -14.69 -4.37
N SER A 183 -11.90 -14.24 -4.11
CA SER A 183 -12.97 -14.08 -5.12
C SER A 183 -12.54 -13.14 -6.26
N THR A 184 -11.66 -12.18 -5.95
CA THR A 184 -11.05 -11.26 -6.93
C THR A 184 -9.56 -11.14 -6.62
N ASP A 185 -8.71 -11.51 -7.56
CA ASP A 185 -7.26 -11.47 -7.38
C ASP A 185 -6.60 -10.18 -7.91
N SER A 186 -7.28 -9.47 -8.78
CA SER A 186 -6.77 -8.21 -9.33
C SER A 186 -7.87 -7.29 -9.87
N THR A 187 -7.65 -5.98 -9.74
CA THR A 187 -8.49 -4.94 -10.34
C THR A 187 -7.62 -3.81 -10.87
N VAL A 188 -8.21 -2.89 -11.63
CA VAL A 188 -7.50 -1.71 -12.11
C VAL A 188 -7.46 -0.67 -10.99
N ALA A 189 -6.27 -0.43 -10.43
CA ALA A 189 -6.07 0.63 -9.46
C ALA A 189 -6.35 2.01 -10.07
N TYR A 190 -6.88 2.92 -9.27
CA TYR A 190 -7.18 4.30 -9.66
C TYR A 190 -6.61 5.29 -8.64
N GLY A 191 -6.40 6.52 -9.08
CA GLY A 191 -5.85 7.57 -8.23
C GLY A 191 -4.79 8.42 -8.93
N CYS A 192 -4.01 9.15 -8.16
CA CYS A 192 -2.86 9.91 -8.65
C CYS A 192 -1.68 8.97 -8.92
N SER A 193 -0.83 9.28 -9.88
CA SER A 193 0.41 8.51 -10.10
C SER A 193 1.33 8.59 -8.88
N VAL A 194 2.00 7.48 -8.58
CA VAL A 194 3.12 7.47 -7.61
C VAL A 194 4.26 8.35 -8.15
N LYS A 195 4.96 9.05 -7.26
CA LYS A 195 5.98 10.05 -7.62
C LYS A 195 7.38 9.44 -7.51
N TYR A 196 7.69 8.55 -8.45
CA TYR A 196 9.03 7.98 -8.56
C TYR A 196 9.97 8.95 -9.24
N ASN A 197 11.23 8.95 -8.82
CA ASN A 197 12.31 9.45 -9.62
C ASN A 197 12.78 8.35 -10.59
N TYR A 198 12.81 8.65 -11.89
CA TYR A 198 13.26 7.72 -12.93
C TYR A 198 14.64 8.13 -13.50
N ASP A 199 15.32 9.11 -12.85
CA ASP A 199 16.64 9.61 -13.27
C ASP A 199 17.80 8.73 -12.76
#